data_617261f581798dc562440fd7a8a86f84
#
_entry.id   617261f581798dc562440fd7a8a86f84
#
_cell.length_a   1.000
_cell.length_b   1.000
_cell.length_c   1.000
_cell.angle_alpha   90.00
_cell.angle_beta   90.00
_cell.angle_gamma   90.00
#
_symmetry.space_group_name_H-M   'P 1'
#
loop_
_entity.id
_entity.type
_entity.pdbx_description
1 polymer ?
#
loop_
_entity_poly.entity_id
_entity_poly.type
_entity_poly.pdbx_seq_one_letter_code
_entity_poly.pdbx_strand_id
1 'polypeptide(L)'
;MTKTLQERLVFVDDLEVWVLYKRIRSTSLRVKPPDGRIEISTPQGTPDFTIENLVRQRRAWIDEAQRKQTASPMAQAENASPEQVKQWRTVIENCVPALIAAWEPILGVKAKTLAYRNMKSRWGSCQPSTGRICINVRLALYPPECLEYVVVHELCHLLVHGHGPEFKALMTSVMPDWRQRKAKLR
;
A
#
# COMPACT_ATOMS: atom_id res chain seq x y z
N MET A 1 -1.89 -0.48 -19.95
CA MET A 1 -2.82 -1.49 -19.38
C MET A 1 -3.77 -1.97 -20.47
N THR A 2 -3.93 -3.29 -20.65
CA THR A 2 -4.85 -3.84 -21.67
C THR A 2 -6.29 -3.62 -21.23
N LYS A 3 -7.11 -3.00 -22.08
CA LYS A 3 -8.53 -2.69 -21.81
C LYS A 3 -9.33 -3.98 -21.56
N THR A 4 -10.11 -4.02 -20.47
CA THR A 4 -11.10 -5.07 -20.24
C THR A 4 -12.24 -4.92 -21.24
N LEU A 5 -12.60 -6.01 -21.91
CA LEU A 5 -13.67 -6.04 -22.91
C LEU A 5 -15.00 -6.44 -22.28
N GLN A 6 -14.96 -7.39 -21.36
CA GLN A 6 -16.11 -7.91 -20.63
C GLN A 6 -15.67 -8.35 -19.25
N GLU A 7 -16.54 -8.18 -18.29
CA GLU A 7 -16.36 -8.65 -16.90
C GLU A 7 -17.55 -9.52 -16.51
N ARG A 8 -17.30 -10.64 -15.81
CA ARG A 8 -18.33 -11.55 -15.35
C ARG A 8 -17.96 -12.13 -13.99
N LEU A 9 -18.91 -12.24 -13.09
CA LEU A 9 -18.79 -13.01 -11.85
C LEU A 9 -19.16 -14.47 -12.11
N VAL A 10 -18.30 -15.38 -11.71
CA VAL A 10 -18.47 -16.82 -11.80
C VAL A 10 -18.31 -17.42 -10.42
N PHE A 11 -19.14 -18.38 -10.07
CA PHE A 11 -19.00 -19.17 -8.85
C PHE A 11 -18.34 -20.50 -9.20
N VAL A 12 -17.23 -20.80 -8.52
CA VAL A 12 -16.52 -22.08 -8.64
C VAL A 12 -16.47 -22.69 -7.25
N ASP A 13 -17.27 -23.72 -7.03
CA ASP A 13 -17.54 -24.32 -5.71
C ASP A 13 -18.05 -23.21 -4.75
N ASP A 14 -17.33 -22.89 -3.67
CA ASP A 14 -17.66 -21.85 -2.71
C ASP A 14 -16.95 -20.50 -2.99
N LEU A 15 -16.21 -20.37 -4.09
CA LEU A 15 -15.43 -19.19 -4.43
C LEU A 15 -16.13 -18.28 -5.44
N GLU A 16 -16.17 -16.99 -5.13
CA GLU A 16 -16.51 -15.92 -6.08
C GLU A 16 -15.30 -15.53 -6.91
N VAL A 17 -15.40 -15.66 -8.23
CA VAL A 17 -14.30 -15.41 -9.18
C VAL A 17 -14.72 -14.36 -10.20
N TRP A 18 -14.01 -13.25 -10.23
CA TRP A 18 -14.20 -12.22 -11.25
C TRP A 18 -13.38 -12.54 -12.49
N VAL A 19 -14.05 -12.75 -13.60
CA VAL A 19 -13.45 -13.09 -14.89
C VAL A 19 -13.43 -11.86 -15.77
N LEU A 20 -12.22 -11.42 -16.14
CA LEU A 20 -11.96 -10.26 -17.00
C LEU A 20 -11.50 -10.74 -18.39
N TYR A 21 -12.36 -10.64 -19.36
CA TYR A 21 -12.01 -10.95 -20.75
C TYR A 21 -11.24 -9.78 -21.37
N LYS A 22 -10.05 -10.07 -21.87
CA LYS A 22 -9.12 -9.06 -22.41
C LYS A 22 -8.51 -9.53 -23.74
N ARG A 23 -7.94 -8.61 -24.51
CA ARG A 23 -7.11 -8.93 -25.69
C ARG A 23 -5.71 -9.35 -25.25
N ILE A 24 -5.60 -10.54 -24.67
CA ILE A 24 -4.36 -11.15 -24.18
C ILE A 24 -4.24 -12.58 -24.70
N ARG A 25 -3.04 -13.16 -24.66
CA ARG A 25 -2.78 -14.52 -25.17
C ARG A 25 -2.78 -15.60 -24.08
N SER A 26 -2.68 -15.20 -22.83
CA SER A 26 -2.58 -16.14 -21.71
C SER A 26 -3.53 -15.78 -20.57
N THR A 27 -3.98 -16.77 -19.85
CA THR A 27 -4.79 -16.59 -18.64
C THR A 27 -3.90 -16.35 -17.43
N SER A 28 -4.29 -15.41 -16.58
CA SER A 28 -3.63 -15.14 -15.30
C SER A 28 -4.64 -15.07 -14.17
N LEU A 29 -4.31 -15.66 -13.03
CA LEU A 29 -5.09 -15.66 -11.79
C LEU A 29 -4.38 -14.79 -10.77
N ARG A 30 -5.14 -13.94 -10.05
CA ARG A 30 -4.65 -13.06 -9.00
C ARG A 30 -5.63 -13.02 -7.84
N VAL A 31 -5.09 -12.94 -6.64
CA VAL A 31 -5.84 -12.58 -5.44
C VAL A 31 -5.51 -11.13 -5.12
N LYS A 32 -6.54 -10.30 -5.07
CA LYS A 32 -6.40 -8.83 -4.96
C LYS A 32 -6.53 -8.35 -3.52
N PRO A 33 -5.65 -7.44 -3.08
CA PRO A 33 -5.84 -6.73 -1.82
C PRO A 33 -6.99 -5.71 -1.96
N PRO A 34 -7.64 -5.31 -0.84
CA PRO A 34 -7.39 -5.76 0.54
C PRO A 34 -8.25 -6.96 0.93
N ASP A 35 -9.28 -7.29 0.16
CA ASP A 35 -10.38 -8.22 0.48
C ASP A 35 -10.13 -9.68 0.05
N GLY A 36 -9.03 -9.94 -0.65
CA GLY A 36 -8.75 -11.27 -1.17
C GLY A 36 -9.58 -11.65 -2.40
N ARG A 37 -10.17 -10.68 -3.12
CA ARG A 37 -10.97 -10.91 -4.34
C ARG A 37 -10.16 -11.69 -5.37
N ILE A 38 -10.76 -12.77 -5.88
CA ILE A 38 -10.16 -13.60 -6.93
C ILE A 38 -10.47 -12.98 -8.29
N GLU A 39 -9.42 -12.69 -9.07
CA GLU A 39 -9.53 -12.10 -10.40
C GLU A 39 -8.79 -12.96 -11.43
N ILE A 40 -9.49 -13.41 -12.46
CA ILE A 40 -8.91 -14.11 -13.61
C ILE A 40 -8.97 -13.17 -14.82
N SER A 41 -7.81 -12.83 -15.39
CA SER A 41 -7.74 -12.19 -16.70
C SER A 41 -7.46 -13.25 -17.75
N THR A 42 -8.32 -13.35 -18.79
CA THR A 42 -8.30 -14.41 -19.79
C THR A 42 -8.60 -13.88 -21.18
N PRO A 43 -8.17 -14.57 -22.28
CA PRO A 43 -8.59 -14.26 -23.64
C PRO A 43 -10.11 -14.34 -23.80
N GLN A 44 -10.64 -13.56 -24.74
CA GLN A 44 -12.04 -13.64 -25.11
C GLN A 44 -12.35 -15.04 -25.70
N GLY A 45 -13.49 -15.62 -25.32
CA GLY A 45 -13.89 -16.96 -25.79
C GLY A 45 -13.30 -18.12 -24.98
N THR A 46 -12.56 -17.85 -23.86
CA THR A 46 -12.11 -18.92 -22.98
C THR A 46 -13.31 -19.63 -22.36
N PRO A 47 -13.43 -20.99 -22.51
CA PRO A 47 -14.55 -21.77 -21.97
C PRO A 47 -14.58 -21.76 -20.45
N ASP A 48 -15.77 -21.81 -19.85
CA ASP A 48 -15.96 -21.80 -18.40
C ASP A 48 -15.24 -22.95 -17.72
N PHE A 49 -15.28 -24.17 -18.26
CA PHE A 49 -14.59 -25.32 -17.69
C PHE A 49 -13.09 -25.11 -17.54
N THR A 50 -12.46 -24.31 -18.42
CA THR A 50 -11.04 -23.97 -18.33
C THR A 50 -10.78 -23.06 -17.12
N ILE A 51 -11.69 -22.12 -16.86
CA ILE A 51 -11.63 -21.21 -15.70
C ILE A 51 -11.84 -22.01 -14.41
N GLU A 52 -12.86 -22.86 -14.37
CA GLU A 52 -13.17 -23.71 -13.22
C GLU A 52 -12.02 -24.65 -12.87
N ASN A 53 -11.46 -25.33 -13.87
CA ASN A 53 -10.32 -26.23 -13.67
C ASN A 53 -9.10 -25.49 -13.15
N LEU A 54 -8.81 -24.29 -13.64
CA LEU A 54 -7.71 -23.46 -13.15
C LEU A 54 -7.91 -23.10 -11.66
N VAL A 55 -9.13 -22.70 -11.27
CA VAL A 55 -9.47 -22.37 -9.89
C VAL A 55 -9.30 -23.59 -8.98
N ARG A 56 -9.86 -24.76 -9.36
CA ARG A 56 -9.74 -26.00 -8.57
C ARG A 56 -8.29 -26.46 -8.43
N GLN A 57 -7.50 -26.42 -9.49
CA GLN A 57 -6.06 -26.76 -9.45
C GLN A 57 -5.25 -25.80 -8.57
N ARG A 58 -5.67 -24.56 -8.43
CA ARG A 58 -5.00 -23.53 -7.65
C ARG A 58 -5.65 -23.27 -6.29
N ARG A 59 -6.63 -24.09 -5.88
CA ARG A 59 -7.40 -23.88 -4.65
C ARG A 59 -6.54 -23.62 -3.42
N ALA A 60 -5.58 -24.48 -3.12
CA ALA A 60 -4.71 -24.32 -1.96
C ALA A 60 -3.89 -23.01 -2.00
N TRP A 61 -3.43 -22.63 -3.19
CA TRP A 61 -2.72 -21.35 -3.38
C TRP A 61 -3.67 -20.16 -3.19
N ILE A 62 -4.91 -20.23 -3.68
CA ILE A 62 -5.93 -19.20 -3.49
C ILE A 62 -6.23 -18.99 -2.01
N ASP A 63 -6.50 -20.07 -1.28
CA ASP A 63 -6.81 -20.04 0.15
C ASP A 63 -5.66 -19.41 0.96
N GLU A 64 -4.43 -19.77 0.64
CA GLU A 64 -3.25 -19.20 1.30
C GLU A 64 -3.06 -17.71 0.94
N ALA A 65 -3.26 -17.35 -0.31
CA ALA A 65 -3.17 -15.95 -0.75
C ALA A 65 -4.27 -15.08 -0.12
N GLN A 66 -5.51 -15.59 -0.01
CA GLN A 66 -6.61 -14.91 0.67
C GLN A 66 -6.33 -14.72 2.16
N ARG A 67 -5.85 -15.76 2.86
CA ARG A 67 -5.46 -15.65 4.28
C ARG A 67 -4.39 -14.57 4.49
N LYS A 68 -3.38 -14.53 3.63
CA LYS A 68 -2.34 -13.48 3.68
C LYS A 68 -2.89 -12.08 3.43
N GLN A 69 -3.82 -11.94 2.49
CA GLN A 69 -4.45 -10.66 2.19
C GLN A 69 -5.32 -10.16 3.35
N THR A 70 -6.19 -11.00 3.89
CA THR A 70 -7.09 -10.62 5.00
C THR A 70 -6.34 -10.35 6.30
N ALA A 71 -5.20 -11.00 6.52
CA ALA A 71 -4.31 -10.73 7.65
C ALA A 71 -3.39 -9.50 7.43
N SER A 72 -3.39 -8.92 6.23
CA SER A 72 -2.50 -7.80 5.91
C SER A 72 -2.87 -6.53 6.69
N PRO A 73 -1.89 -5.66 7.00
CA PRO A 73 -2.16 -4.35 7.60
C PRO A 73 -3.14 -3.51 6.78
N MET A 74 -3.13 -3.64 5.45
CA MET A 74 -4.06 -2.93 4.57
C MET A 74 -5.50 -3.41 4.76
N ALA A 75 -5.74 -4.72 4.87
CA ALA A 75 -7.06 -5.28 5.12
C ALA A 75 -7.58 -4.87 6.51
N GLN A 76 -6.72 -4.91 7.53
CA GLN A 76 -7.05 -4.40 8.86
C GLN A 76 -7.45 -2.92 8.80
N ALA A 77 -6.73 -2.11 8.01
CA ALA A 77 -7.01 -0.68 7.88
C ALA A 77 -8.34 -0.37 7.17
N GLU A 78 -8.76 -1.20 6.21
CA GLU A 78 -10.05 -1.00 5.52
C GLU A 78 -11.25 -1.38 6.40
N ASN A 79 -11.10 -2.36 7.28
CA ASN A 79 -12.16 -2.87 8.16
C ASN A 79 -12.11 -2.28 9.58
N ALA A 80 -11.24 -1.29 9.83
CA ALA A 80 -11.03 -0.75 11.16
C ALA A 80 -12.21 0.08 11.68
N SER A 81 -12.55 -0.15 12.93
CA SER A 81 -13.50 0.68 13.66
C SER A 81 -12.93 2.09 13.92
N PRO A 82 -13.79 3.09 14.18
CA PRO A 82 -13.36 4.43 14.58
C PRO A 82 -12.42 4.43 15.80
N GLU A 83 -12.67 3.52 16.75
CA GLU A 83 -11.86 3.38 17.96
C GLU A 83 -10.45 2.86 17.65
N GLN A 84 -10.33 1.87 16.77
CA GLN A 84 -9.03 1.39 16.30
C GLN A 84 -8.25 2.50 15.58
N VAL A 85 -8.90 3.28 14.73
CA VAL A 85 -8.27 4.43 14.05
C VAL A 85 -7.80 5.48 15.06
N LYS A 86 -8.53 5.70 16.15
CA LYS A 86 -8.14 6.60 17.23
C LYS A 86 -6.90 6.08 17.98
N GLN A 87 -6.85 4.77 18.26
CA GLN A 87 -5.66 4.15 18.86
C GLN A 87 -4.42 4.32 17.98
N TRP A 88 -4.53 4.07 16.67
CA TRP A 88 -3.42 4.30 15.73
C TRP A 88 -2.98 5.75 15.72
N ARG A 89 -3.93 6.68 15.73
CA ARG A 89 -3.63 8.11 15.82
C ARG A 89 -2.80 8.43 17.05
N THR A 90 -3.18 7.94 18.22
CA THR A 90 -2.44 8.16 19.48
C THR A 90 -1.00 7.63 19.38
N VAL A 91 -0.80 6.44 18.78
CA VAL A 91 0.56 5.90 18.58
C VAL A 91 1.39 6.83 17.69
N ILE A 92 0.84 7.26 16.55
CA ILE A 92 1.56 8.10 15.59
C ILE A 92 1.84 9.49 16.16
N GLU A 93 0.88 10.08 16.86
CA GLU A 93 1.03 11.39 17.53
C GLU A 93 2.13 11.39 18.59
N ASN A 94 2.32 10.26 19.29
CA ASN A 94 3.38 10.09 20.28
C ASN A 94 4.76 9.85 19.67
N CYS A 95 4.83 9.15 18.51
CA CYS A 95 6.12 8.78 17.92
C CYS A 95 6.69 9.84 16.97
N VAL A 96 5.83 10.47 16.15
CA VAL A 96 6.29 11.38 15.07
C VAL A 96 7.07 12.60 15.57
N PRO A 97 6.70 13.30 16.65
CA PRO A 97 7.45 14.47 17.11
C PRO A 97 8.92 14.16 17.44
N ALA A 98 9.20 13.00 18.05
CA ALA A 98 10.56 12.57 18.35
C ALA A 98 11.36 12.29 17.08
N LEU A 99 10.76 11.63 16.08
CA LEU A 99 11.38 11.38 14.79
C LEU A 99 11.67 12.69 14.05
N ILE A 100 10.73 13.63 14.02
CA ILE A 100 10.93 14.96 13.43
C ILE A 100 12.10 15.67 14.10
N ALA A 101 12.12 15.72 15.43
CA ALA A 101 13.18 16.38 16.20
C ALA A 101 14.56 15.75 15.92
N ALA A 102 14.64 14.45 15.72
CA ALA A 102 15.88 13.74 15.40
C ALA A 102 16.38 14.05 13.97
N TRP A 103 15.47 14.14 12.99
CA TRP A 103 15.85 14.25 11.58
C TRP A 103 15.95 15.67 11.05
N GLU A 104 15.25 16.65 11.65
CA GLU A 104 15.34 18.07 11.26
C GLU A 104 16.77 18.61 11.25
N PRO A 105 17.61 18.40 12.29
CA PRO A 105 19.00 18.88 12.30
C PRO A 105 19.86 18.22 11.22
N ILE A 106 19.63 16.91 10.96
CA ILE A 106 20.40 16.15 9.97
C ILE A 106 20.13 16.66 8.55
N LEU A 107 18.88 17.02 8.27
CA LEU A 107 18.44 17.53 6.96
C LEU A 107 18.56 19.04 6.82
N GLY A 108 18.77 19.78 7.92
CA GLY A 108 18.79 21.24 7.91
C GLY A 108 17.44 21.87 7.56
N VAL A 109 16.34 21.22 7.91
CA VAL A 109 14.97 21.67 7.62
C VAL A 109 14.14 21.86 8.87
N LYS A 110 12.97 22.51 8.73
CA LYS A 110 12.02 22.69 9.84
C LYS A 110 10.59 22.44 9.36
N ALA A 111 9.92 21.43 9.92
CA ALA A 111 8.49 21.25 9.76
C ALA A 111 7.74 22.28 10.63
N LYS A 112 6.81 23.03 10.04
CA LYS A 112 6.05 24.06 10.75
C LYS A 112 4.77 23.53 11.38
N THR A 113 4.13 22.54 10.72
CA THR A 113 2.85 21.99 11.16
C THR A 113 2.80 20.49 10.88
N LEU A 114 2.41 19.71 11.88
CA LEU A 114 2.15 18.28 11.76
C LEU A 114 0.66 18.02 11.71
N ALA A 115 0.25 17.09 10.88
CA ALA A 115 -1.12 16.60 10.78
C ALA A 115 -1.14 15.09 10.68
N TYR A 116 -2.19 14.46 11.20
CA TYR A 116 -2.35 13.01 11.22
C TYR A 116 -3.71 12.65 10.61
N ARG A 117 -3.72 11.81 9.60
CA ARG A 117 -4.96 11.45 8.88
C ARG A 117 -5.01 9.96 8.57
N ASN A 118 -6.20 9.38 8.59
CA ASN A 118 -6.44 8.07 8.00
C ASN A 118 -6.58 8.22 6.48
N MET A 119 -5.59 7.80 5.72
CA MET A 119 -5.53 7.97 4.26
C MET A 119 -5.48 6.62 3.55
N LYS A 120 -6.21 6.48 2.43
CA LYS A 120 -6.26 5.24 1.63
C LYS A 120 -5.15 5.13 0.57
N SER A 121 -4.66 6.25 0.05
CA SER A 121 -3.84 6.28 -1.17
C SER A 121 -2.38 6.72 -0.98
N ARG A 122 -2.00 7.17 0.22
CA ARG A 122 -0.65 7.66 0.50
C ARG A 122 -0.25 7.47 1.96
N TRP A 123 1.04 7.37 2.22
CA TRP A 123 1.60 7.22 3.57
C TRP A 123 1.90 8.54 4.26
N GLY A 124 2.18 9.56 3.47
CA GLY A 124 2.40 10.92 3.95
C GLY A 124 2.15 11.95 2.85
N SER A 125 2.29 13.20 3.19
CA SER A 125 2.37 14.31 2.25
C SER A 125 3.07 15.51 2.87
N CYS A 126 3.91 16.19 2.08
CA CYS A 126 4.55 17.45 2.43
C CYS A 126 3.99 18.58 1.57
N GLN A 127 3.77 19.74 2.17
CA GLN A 127 3.49 20.99 1.49
C GLN A 127 4.66 21.96 1.76
N PRO A 128 5.67 22.03 0.90
CA PRO A 128 6.90 22.79 1.14
C PRO A 128 6.66 24.29 1.39
N SER A 129 5.71 24.92 0.67
CA SER A 129 5.39 26.33 0.82
C SER A 129 4.92 26.74 2.21
N THR A 130 4.27 25.83 2.93
CA THR A 130 3.76 26.04 4.29
C THR A 130 4.57 25.33 5.36
N GLY A 131 5.47 24.43 4.99
CA GLY A 131 6.19 23.55 5.91
C GLY A 131 5.30 22.52 6.61
N ARG A 132 4.11 22.24 6.06
CA ARG A 132 3.17 21.27 6.64
C ARG A 132 3.49 19.86 6.20
N ILE A 133 3.59 18.95 7.17
CA ILE A 133 3.73 17.52 6.96
C ILE A 133 2.50 16.80 7.51
N CYS A 134 1.94 15.90 6.71
CA CYS A 134 0.83 15.04 7.11
C CYS A 134 1.28 13.58 7.08
N ILE A 135 1.05 12.82 8.16
CA ILE A 135 1.41 11.41 8.31
C ILE A 135 0.16 10.55 8.42
N ASN A 136 0.17 9.40 7.75
CA ASN A 136 -0.94 8.47 7.77
C ASN A 136 -0.92 7.63 9.06
N VAL A 137 -2.03 7.65 9.79
CA VAL A 137 -2.17 6.91 11.05
C VAL A 137 -2.12 5.38 10.87
N ARG A 138 -2.37 4.87 9.66
CA ARG A 138 -2.24 3.44 9.32
C ARG A 138 -0.81 2.91 9.47
N LEU A 139 0.19 3.79 9.53
CA LEU A 139 1.58 3.41 9.78
C LEU A 139 1.79 2.75 11.17
N ALA A 140 0.85 2.93 12.09
CA ALA A 140 0.83 2.20 13.36
C ALA A 140 0.67 0.68 13.20
N LEU A 141 0.21 0.20 12.05
CA LEU A 141 0.09 -1.22 11.71
C LEU A 141 1.37 -1.82 11.10
N TYR A 142 2.37 -1.00 10.84
CA TYR A 142 3.60 -1.40 10.18
C TYR A 142 4.79 -1.34 11.13
N PRO A 143 5.90 -2.02 10.82
CA PRO A 143 7.12 -1.92 11.60
C PRO A 143 7.57 -0.47 11.80
N PRO A 144 8.12 -0.09 12.98
CA PRO A 144 8.49 1.29 13.30
C PRO A 144 9.40 1.97 12.27
N GLU A 145 10.30 1.20 11.63
CA GLU A 145 11.18 1.70 10.58
C GLU A 145 10.43 2.19 9.32
N CYS A 146 9.18 1.74 9.11
CA CYS A 146 8.32 2.25 8.04
C CYS A 146 7.83 3.67 8.36
N LEU A 147 7.48 3.92 9.62
CA LEU A 147 7.10 5.26 10.08
C LEU A 147 8.27 6.23 9.94
N GLU A 148 9.45 5.82 10.41
CA GLU A 148 10.66 6.63 10.29
C GLU A 148 10.97 6.95 8.82
N TYR A 149 10.92 5.93 7.93
CA TYR A 149 11.10 6.15 6.50
C TYR A 149 10.13 7.19 5.93
N VAL A 150 8.84 7.13 6.27
CA VAL A 150 7.85 8.10 5.77
C VAL A 150 8.12 9.50 6.32
N VAL A 151 8.47 9.63 7.59
CA VAL A 151 8.83 10.93 8.19
C VAL A 151 10.03 11.56 7.46
N VAL A 152 11.11 10.81 7.25
CA VAL A 152 12.30 11.29 6.52
C VAL A 152 11.96 11.63 5.08
N HIS A 153 11.14 10.81 4.42
CA HIS A 153 10.66 11.06 3.05
C HIS A 153 9.93 12.40 2.92
N GLU A 154 9.02 12.70 3.86
CA GLU A 154 8.27 13.96 3.84
C GLU A 154 9.15 15.16 4.22
N LEU A 155 10.12 14.99 5.12
CA LEU A 155 11.11 16.03 5.42
C LEU A 155 12.01 16.34 4.22
N CYS A 156 12.43 15.32 3.45
CA CYS A 156 13.21 15.52 2.22
C CYS A 156 12.44 16.33 1.18
N HIS A 157 11.12 16.26 1.16
CA HIS A 157 10.29 17.09 0.27
C HIS A 157 10.28 18.57 0.62
N LEU A 158 10.74 18.98 1.80
CA LEU A 158 10.99 20.39 2.10
C LEU A 158 12.17 20.95 1.31
N LEU A 159 13.10 20.08 0.86
CA LEU A 159 14.30 20.46 0.08
C LEU A 159 14.12 20.18 -1.41
N VAL A 160 13.57 19.03 -1.76
CA VAL A 160 13.51 18.55 -3.15
C VAL A 160 12.06 18.16 -3.53
N HIS A 161 11.53 18.83 -4.56
CA HIS A 161 10.22 18.51 -5.11
C HIS A 161 10.28 17.27 -6.02
N GLY A 162 9.28 16.41 -5.92
CA GLY A 162 9.18 15.19 -6.76
C GLY A 162 10.13 14.07 -6.31
N HIS A 163 10.18 12.98 -7.11
CA HIS A 163 10.90 11.75 -6.77
C HIS A 163 11.98 11.42 -7.81
N GLY A 164 12.56 12.45 -8.40
CA GLY A 164 13.62 12.37 -9.42
C GLY A 164 14.96 11.84 -8.86
N PRO A 165 16.03 11.89 -9.67
CA PRO A 165 17.36 11.45 -9.25
C PRO A 165 17.90 12.19 -8.02
N GLU A 166 17.69 13.50 -7.93
CA GLU A 166 18.10 14.34 -6.82
C GLU A 166 17.46 13.90 -5.49
N PHE A 167 16.15 13.68 -5.49
CA PHE A 167 15.44 13.16 -4.31
C PHE A 167 15.98 11.79 -3.88
N LYS A 168 16.23 10.89 -4.85
CA LYS A 168 16.76 9.55 -4.57
C LYS A 168 18.19 9.62 -4.02
N ALA A 169 19.00 10.56 -4.50
CA ALA A 169 20.34 10.79 -4.00
C ALA A 169 20.30 11.30 -2.55
N LEU A 170 19.45 12.30 -2.26
CA LEU A 170 19.24 12.81 -0.91
C LEU A 170 18.76 11.69 0.04
N MET A 171 17.72 10.93 -0.33
CA MET A 171 17.24 9.82 0.48
C MET A 171 18.34 8.78 0.74
N THR A 172 19.17 8.49 -0.27
CA THR A 172 20.26 7.49 -0.12
C THR A 172 21.38 8.00 0.78
N SER A 173 21.67 9.31 0.78
CA SER A 173 22.70 9.90 1.64
C SER A 173 22.29 9.89 3.12
N VAL A 174 21.01 10.16 3.43
CA VAL A 174 20.54 10.27 4.82
C VAL A 174 20.00 8.96 5.39
N MET A 175 19.46 8.08 4.54
CA MET A 175 18.87 6.79 4.92
C MET A 175 19.22 5.73 3.85
N PRO A 176 20.42 5.13 3.87
CA PRO A 176 20.88 4.22 2.81
C PRO A 176 19.97 3.01 2.56
N ASP A 177 19.29 2.54 3.60
CA ASP A 177 18.37 1.39 3.57
C ASP A 177 16.91 1.74 3.23
N TRP A 178 16.63 2.99 2.80
CA TRP A 178 15.26 3.46 2.56
C TRP A 178 14.44 2.58 1.60
N ARG A 179 15.11 1.91 0.62
CA ARG A 179 14.41 1.02 -0.32
C ARG A 179 13.88 -0.23 0.36
N GLN A 180 14.62 -0.77 1.33
CA GLN A 180 14.23 -1.95 2.12
C GLN A 180 13.04 -1.59 3.02
N ARG A 181 13.08 -0.44 3.70
CA ARG A 181 11.99 0.06 4.54
C ARG A 181 10.73 0.31 3.72
N LYS A 182 10.86 0.97 2.57
CA LYS A 182 9.76 1.21 1.62
C LYS A 182 9.10 -0.10 1.14
N ALA A 183 9.88 -1.15 0.94
CA ALA A 183 9.36 -2.44 0.46
C ALA A 183 8.40 -3.10 1.46
N LYS A 184 8.54 -2.82 2.76
CA LYS A 184 7.67 -3.31 3.83
C LYS A 184 6.29 -2.64 3.88
N LEU A 185 6.10 -1.54 3.15
CA LEU A 185 4.83 -0.81 3.02
C LEU A 185 3.93 -1.31 1.88
N ARG A 186 4.25 -2.44 1.27
CA ARG A 186 3.51 -3.06 0.17
C ARG A 186 2.54 -4.11 0.67
#